data_8728c47e097bfa378bc1f91c09591894
#
_entry.id   8728c47e097bfa378bc1f91c09591894
#
_cell.length_a   1.000
_cell.length_b   1.000
_cell.length_c   1.000
_cell.angle_alpha   90.00
_cell.angle_beta   90.00
_cell.angle_gamma   90.00
#
_symmetry.space_group_name_H-M   'P 1'
#
loop_
_entity.id
_entity.type
_entity.pdbx_description
1 polymer ?
#
loop_
_entity_poly.entity_id
_entity_poly.type
_entity_poly.pdbx_seq_one_letter_code
_entity_poly.pdbx_strand_id
1 'polypeptide(L)'
;MIYTSHYASPLGGMTLTSNGTALTGLYFDGERDFPHLSAAHKKDLPVFGEVMRWLDLYFAGKEPDFSPALNPTGTTFQMSVWAILQTIPFGETTTYGAIARHLEEETKKRMSAQAVGGAVGRNPISILIPCHRVIGANGSLTGYAGGLDKKEYLLELEGII
;
A
#
# COMPACT_ATOMS: atom_id res chain seq x y z
N MET A 1 5.05 1.52 21.26
CA MET A 1 4.33 0.24 21.37
C MET A 1 3.61 -0.04 20.07
N ILE A 2 3.63 -1.29 19.63
CA ILE A 2 2.96 -1.72 18.41
C ILE A 2 1.76 -2.58 18.78
N TYR A 3 0.61 -2.24 18.22
CA TYR A 3 -0.62 -3.02 18.36
C TYR A 3 -0.90 -3.74 17.05
N THR A 4 -1.50 -4.91 17.11
CA THR A 4 -1.82 -5.71 15.93
C THR A 4 -3.26 -6.20 15.95
N SER A 5 -3.79 -6.45 14.77
CA SER A 5 -5.01 -7.17 14.51
C SER A 5 -4.88 -7.93 13.21
N HIS A 6 -5.86 -8.73 12.88
CA HIS A 6 -5.79 -9.61 11.71
C HIS A 6 -7.09 -9.51 10.90
N TYR A 7 -6.96 -9.57 9.57
CA TYR A 7 -8.08 -9.50 8.65
C TYR A 7 -8.01 -10.66 7.65
N ALA A 8 -9.10 -11.41 7.51
CA ALA A 8 -9.20 -12.49 6.54
C ALA A 8 -9.73 -11.92 5.22
N SER A 9 -8.83 -11.71 4.26
CA SER A 9 -9.21 -11.19 2.93
C SER A 9 -9.43 -12.32 1.94
N PRO A 10 -10.05 -12.03 0.76
CA PRO A 10 -10.13 -12.99 -0.33
C PRO A 10 -8.76 -13.47 -0.84
N LEU A 11 -7.69 -12.71 -0.54
CA LEU A 11 -6.32 -13.05 -0.93
C LEU A 11 -5.53 -13.72 0.19
N GLY A 12 -6.20 -14.14 1.26
CA GLY A 12 -5.57 -14.73 2.43
C GLY A 12 -5.51 -13.76 3.60
N GLY A 13 -4.88 -14.19 4.69
CA GLY A 13 -4.78 -13.40 5.90
C GLY A 13 -3.92 -12.16 5.73
N MET A 14 -4.31 -11.10 6.40
CA MET A 14 -3.54 -9.85 6.45
C MET A 14 -3.36 -9.42 7.89
N THR A 15 -2.20 -8.86 8.19
CA THR A 15 -1.88 -8.35 9.53
C THR A 15 -1.86 -6.83 9.50
N LEU A 16 -2.59 -6.22 10.44
CA LEU A 16 -2.64 -4.78 10.64
C LEU A 16 -1.76 -4.40 11.82
N THR A 17 -1.01 -3.30 11.69
CA THR A 17 -0.25 -2.73 12.80
C THR A 17 -0.64 -1.29 13.04
N SER A 18 -0.54 -0.83 14.29
CA SER A 18 -0.87 0.55 14.66
C SER A 18 0.00 1.01 15.83
N ASN A 19 0.17 2.33 15.93
CA ASN A 19 0.80 2.99 17.09
C ASN A 19 -0.22 3.34 18.19
N GLY A 20 -1.48 2.97 17.99
CA GLY A 20 -2.59 3.28 18.89
C GLY A 20 -3.61 4.24 18.32
N THR A 21 -3.23 5.08 17.38
CA THR A 21 -4.10 6.12 16.78
C THR A 21 -4.21 6.03 15.27
N ALA A 22 -3.18 5.56 14.58
CA ALA A 22 -3.14 5.48 13.13
C ALA A 22 -2.63 4.10 12.69
N LEU A 23 -2.99 3.69 11.48
CA LEU A 23 -2.47 2.48 10.87
C LEU A 23 -1.03 2.71 10.44
N THR A 24 -0.11 1.87 10.90
CA THR A 24 1.30 1.94 10.54
C THR A 24 1.72 0.87 9.55
N GLY A 25 0.93 -0.20 9.44
CA GLY A 25 1.21 -1.28 8.50
C GLY A 25 -0.02 -2.10 8.17
N LEU A 26 -0.02 -2.64 6.96
CA LEU A 26 -1.00 -3.62 6.48
C LEU A 26 -0.25 -4.55 5.54
N TYR A 27 -0.07 -5.80 5.96
CA TYR A 27 0.78 -6.77 5.27
C TYR A 27 0.01 -8.02 4.95
N PHE A 28 0.25 -8.60 3.77
CA PHE A 28 -0.18 -9.97 3.50
C PHE A 28 0.66 -10.91 4.35
N ASP A 29 0.04 -11.88 4.97
CA ASP A 29 0.78 -12.88 5.77
C ASP A 29 1.75 -13.63 4.86
N GLY A 30 3.00 -13.75 5.32
CA GLY A 30 4.04 -14.43 4.56
C GLY A 30 4.69 -13.63 3.45
N GLU A 31 4.35 -12.34 3.29
CA GLU A 31 5.03 -11.53 2.29
C GLU A 31 6.51 -11.29 2.65
N ARG A 32 7.32 -10.93 1.62
CA ARG A 32 8.78 -10.80 1.75
C ARG A 32 9.21 -9.86 2.88
N ASP A 33 8.53 -8.72 3.02
CA ASP A 33 8.89 -7.68 3.97
C ASP A 33 8.02 -7.72 5.24
N PHE A 34 7.44 -8.88 5.56
CA PHE A 34 6.60 -9.03 6.74
C PHE A 34 7.40 -8.67 8.00
N PRO A 35 6.88 -7.78 8.86
CA PRO A 35 7.64 -7.25 9.99
C PRO A 35 7.79 -8.26 11.12
N HIS A 36 8.76 -8.01 11.99
CA HIS A 36 8.98 -8.80 13.20
C HIS A 36 8.05 -8.29 14.30
N LEU A 37 7.07 -9.11 14.70
CA LEU A 37 6.00 -8.68 15.60
C LEU A 37 6.01 -9.39 16.95
N SER A 38 7.15 -9.97 17.37
CA SER A 38 7.24 -10.72 18.63
C SER A 38 6.91 -9.89 19.87
N ALA A 39 7.15 -8.58 19.83
CA ALA A 39 6.87 -7.66 20.93
C ALA A 39 5.54 -6.89 20.75
N ALA A 40 4.76 -7.20 19.73
CA ALA A 40 3.51 -6.50 19.44
C ALA A 40 2.38 -7.04 20.33
N HIS A 41 1.39 -6.20 20.59
CA HIS A 41 0.24 -6.52 21.40
C HIS A 41 -1.02 -6.62 20.54
N LYS A 42 -1.75 -7.72 20.64
CA LYS A 42 -3.07 -7.84 20.04
C LYS A 42 -4.04 -6.95 20.80
N LYS A 43 -4.74 -6.09 20.09
CA LYS A 43 -5.71 -5.19 20.71
C LYS A 43 -6.73 -4.72 19.69
N ASP A 44 -7.99 -4.61 20.12
CA ASP A 44 -9.01 -3.95 19.32
C ASP A 44 -8.84 -2.44 19.43
N LEU A 45 -8.63 -1.79 18.30
CA LEU A 45 -8.51 -0.34 18.23
C LEU A 45 -9.56 0.21 17.26
N PRO A 46 -10.07 1.43 17.48
CA PRO A 46 -11.00 2.05 16.54
C PRO A 46 -10.46 2.11 15.11
N VAL A 47 -9.17 2.42 14.95
CA VAL A 47 -8.54 2.48 13.61
C VAL A 47 -8.57 1.12 12.92
N PHE A 48 -8.40 0.03 13.64
CA PHE A 48 -8.49 -1.31 13.04
C PHE A 48 -9.89 -1.60 12.51
N GLY A 49 -10.92 -1.27 13.28
CA GLY A 49 -12.30 -1.43 12.82
C GLY A 49 -12.62 -0.59 11.58
N GLU A 50 -12.11 0.62 11.54
CA GLU A 50 -12.28 1.51 10.38
C GLU A 50 -11.58 0.95 9.14
N VAL A 51 -10.34 0.46 9.29
CA VAL A 51 -9.60 -0.15 8.19
C VAL A 51 -10.31 -1.41 7.69
N MET A 52 -10.83 -2.24 8.61
CA MET A 52 -11.54 -3.46 8.22
C MET A 52 -12.82 -3.15 7.45
N ARG A 53 -13.57 -2.12 7.83
CA ARG A 53 -14.74 -1.65 7.06
C ARG A 53 -14.33 -1.15 5.68
N TRP A 54 -13.21 -0.43 5.61
CA TRP A 54 -12.64 0.03 4.34
C TRP A 54 -12.30 -1.15 3.44
N LEU A 55 -11.64 -2.17 3.99
CA LEU A 55 -11.27 -3.37 3.24
C LEU A 55 -12.50 -4.17 2.80
N ASP A 56 -13.52 -4.28 3.64
CA ASP A 56 -14.76 -4.96 3.27
C ASP A 56 -15.41 -4.31 2.04
N LEU A 57 -15.48 -2.99 2.02
CA LEU A 57 -16.01 -2.25 0.87
C LEU A 57 -15.12 -2.44 -0.36
N TYR A 58 -13.81 -2.30 -0.19
CA TYR A 58 -12.86 -2.45 -1.29
C TYR A 58 -12.95 -3.83 -1.95
N PHE A 59 -12.93 -4.90 -1.14
CA PHE A 59 -13.02 -6.26 -1.68
C PHE A 59 -14.41 -6.61 -2.21
N ALA A 60 -15.42 -5.81 -1.92
CA ALA A 60 -16.72 -5.91 -2.57
C ALA A 60 -16.76 -5.18 -3.92
N GLY A 61 -15.65 -4.63 -4.38
CA GLY A 61 -15.55 -3.90 -5.65
C GLY A 61 -16.01 -2.46 -5.58
N LYS A 62 -16.16 -1.92 -4.37
CA LYS A 62 -16.61 -0.55 -4.17
C LYS A 62 -15.45 0.36 -3.77
N GLU A 63 -15.46 1.60 -4.26
CA GLU A 63 -14.50 2.59 -3.82
C GLU A 63 -14.96 3.14 -2.46
N PRO A 64 -14.17 2.92 -1.37
CA PRO A 64 -14.55 3.49 -0.07
C PRO A 64 -14.52 5.03 -0.12
N ASP A 65 -15.47 5.67 0.54
CA ASP A 65 -15.62 7.12 0.54
C ASP A 65 -15.05 7.79 1.80
N PHE A 66 -14.26 7.05 2.58
CA PHE A 66 -13.59 7.57 3.77
C PHE A 66 -12.15 7.07 3.80
N SER A 67 -11.31 7.75 4.56
CA SER A 67 -9.88 7.46 4.65
C SER A 67 -9.47 7.27 6.11
N PRO A 68 -9.10 6.04 6.53
CA PRO A 68 -8.53 5.83 7.85
C PRO A 68 -7.23 6.62 8.04
N ALA A 69 -6.90 6.96 9.28
CA ALA A 69 -5.65 7.64 9.59
C ALA A 69 -4.47 6.69 9.32
N LEU A 70 -3.54 7.11 8.46
CA LEU A 70 -2.34 6.36 8.09
C LEU A 70 -1.10 7.07 8.60
N ASN A 71 -0.16 6.30 9.13
CA ASN A 71 1.14 6.83 9.57
C ASN A 71 2.27 5.87 9.19
N PRO A 72 2.58 5.74 7.90
CA PRO A 72 3.71 4.92 7.46
C PRO A 72 5.03 5.55 7.90
N THR A 73 6.01 4.73 8.22
CA THR A 73 7.35 5.18 8.60
C THR A 73 8.37 4.74 7.57
N GLY A 74 9.15 5.67 7.09
CA GLY A 74 10.20 5.41 6.10
C GLY A 74 11.13 6.60 5.95
N THR A 75 12.04 6.52 4.99
CA THR A 75 12.94 7.62 4.64
C THR A 75 12.14 8.78 4.04
N THR A 76 12.74 9.96 4.00
CA THR A 76 12.12 11.13 3.37
C THR A 76 11.73 10.83 1.91
N PHE A 77 12.62 10.16 1.18
CA PHE A 77 12.33 9.77 -0.21
C PHE A 77 11.16 8.80 -0.30
N GLN A 78 11.15 7.75 0.53
CA GLN A 78 10.05 6.77 0.57
C GLN A 78 8.73 7.46 0.90
N MET A 79 8.72 8.35 1.90
CA MET A 79 7.50 9.09 2.27
C MET A 79 6.97 9.94 1.12
N SER A 80 7.88 10.56 0.34
CA SER A 80 7.49 11.33 -0.84
C SER A 80 6.84 10.45 -1.91
N VAL A 81 7.40 9.28 -2.16
CA VAL A 81 6.83 8.32 -3.12
C VAL A 81 5.46 7.84 -2.65
N TRP A 82 5.34 7.45 -1.38
CA TRP A 82 4.07 6.94 -0.84
C TRP A 82 2.98 8.01 -0.82
N ALA A 83 3.33 9.27 -0.63
CA ALA A 83 2.37 10.38 -0.74
C ALA A 83 1.80 10.48 -2.16
N ILE A 84 2.64 10.31 -3.18
CA ILE A 84 2.19 10.29 -4.57
C ILE A 84 1.27 9.10 -4.84
N LEU A 85 1.60 7.92 -4.30
CA LEU A 85 0.76 6.74 -4.47
C LEU A 85 -0.66 6.98 -3.96
N GLN A 86 -0.80 7.70 -2.86
CA GLN A 86 -2.11 8.01 -2.29
C GLN A 86 -2.97 8.93 -3.16
N THR A 87 -2.38 9.58 -4.16
CA THR A 87 -3.12 10.43 -5.11
C THR A 87 -3.64 9.66 -6.31
N ILE A 88 -3.23 8.39 -6.50
CA ILE A 88 -3.67 7.59 -7.66
C ILE A 88 -5.09 7.08 -7.39
N PRO A 89 -6.09 7.52 -8.19
CA PRO A 89 -7.47 7.13 -7.92
C PRO A 89 -7.74 5.65 -8.12
N PHE A 90 -8.77 5.15 -7.46
CA PHE A 90 -9.32 3.83 -7.70
C PHE A 90 -9.64 3.67 -9.20
N GLY A 91 -9.22 2.57 -9.78
CA GLY A 91 -9.45 2.28 -11.20
C GLY A 91 -8.44 2.91 -12.15
N GLU A 92 -7.40 3.57 -11.63
CA GLU A 92 -6.35 4.20 -12.46
C GLU A 92 -4.97 3.65 -12.11
N THR A 93 -4.04 3.82 -13.04
CA THR A 93 -2.65 3.38 -12.87
C THR A 93 -1.69 4.51 -13.19
N THR A 94 -0.47 4.36 -12.72
CA THR A 94 0.66 5.20 -13.13
C THR A 94 1.88 4.31 -13.38
N THR A 95 2.98 4.91 -13.80
CA THR A 95 4.23 4.19 -14.03
C THR A 95 5.32 4.70 -13.10
N TYR A 96 6.36 3.89 -12.91
CA TYR A 96 7.53 4.30 -12.12
C TYR A 96 8.19 5.56 -12.70
N GLY A 97 8.28 5.62 -14.04
CA GLY A 97 8.84 6.79 -14.72
C GLY A 97 8.01 8.05 -14.53
N ALA A 98 6.68 7.94 -14.53
CA ALA A 98 5.81 9.10 -14.29
C ALA A 98 5.99 9.65 -12.88
N ILE A 99 6.11 8.78 -11.87
CA ILE A 99 6.39 9.19 -10.49
C ILE A 99 7.75 9.87 -10.40
N ALA A 100 8.78 9.29 -11.06
CA ALA A 100 10.12 9.86 -11.05
C ALA A 100 10.13 11.28 -11.67
N ARG A 101 9.43 11.49 -12.79
CA ARG A 101 9.31 12.80 -13.42
C ARG A 101 8.62 13.81 -12.51
N HIS A 102 7.56 13.39 -11.83
CA HIS A 102 6.84 14.25 -10.89
C HIS A 102 7.76 14.71 -9.75
N LEU A 103 8.56 13.80 -9.19
CA LEU A 103 9.52 14.12 -8.14
C LEU A 103 10.66 15.03 -8.63
N GLU A 104 11.14 14.84 -9.87
CA GLU A 104 12.13 15.72 -10.47
C GLU A 104 11.60 17.14 -10.58
N GLU A 105 10.36 17.31 -11.00
CA GLU A 105 9.73 18.63 -11.09
C GLU A 105 9.63 19.32 -9.74
N GLU A 106 9.24 18.58 -8.69
CA GLU A 106 9.09 19.12 -7.35
C GLU A 106 10.42 19.45 -6.69
N THR A 107 11.41 18.56 -6.79
CA THR A 107 12.67 18.67 -6.03
C THR A 107 13.78 19.33 -6.82
N LYS A 108 13.63 19.45 -8.14
CA LYS A 108 14.67 19.90 -9.09
C LYS A 108 15.92 19.01 -9.04
N LYS A 109 15.77 17.76 -8.61
CA LYS A 109 16.84 16.75 -8.55
C LYS A 109 16.48 15.61 -9.48
N ARG A 110 17.51 15.01 -10.09
CA ARG A 110 17.32 13.86 -10.97
C ARG A 110 16.83 12.64 -10.18
N MET A 111 15.79 11.96 -10.67
CA MET A 111 15.22 10.78 -10.07
C MET A 111 15.18 9.64 -11.07
N SER A 112 15.56 8.43 -10.64
CA SER A 112 15.46 7.25 -11.49
C SER A 112 14.17 6.48 -11.20
N ALA A 113 13.64 5.86 -12.26
CA ALA A 113 12.50 4.95 -12.11
C ALA A 113 12.84 3.76 -11.21
N GLN A 114 14.10 3.32 -11.23
CA GLN A 114 14.57 2.21 -10.39
C GLN A 114 14.52 2.57 -8.90
N ALA A 115 14.96 3.76 -8.52
CA ALA A 115 14.89 4.24 -7.14
C ALA A 115 13.44 4.35 -6.67
N VAL A 116 12.56 4.87 -7.53
CA VAL A 116 11.12 4.93 -7.25
C VAL A 116 10.56 3.52 -7.05
N GLY A 117 10.92 2.57 -7.91
CA GLY A 117 10.50 1.18 -7.79
C GLY A 117 10.89 0.55 -6.46
N GLY A 118 12.09 0.85 -5.98
CA GLY A 118 12.55 0.39 -4.66
C GLY A 118 11.67 0.93 -3.53
N ALA A 119 11.32 2.22 -3.59
CA ALA A 119 10.45 2.84 -2.59
C ALA A 119 9.01 2.30 -2.66
N VAL A 120 8.47 2.12 -3.86
CA VAL A 120 7.14 1.53 -4.07
C VAL A 120 7.10 0.13 -3.46
N GLY A 121 8.13 -0.68 -3.67
CA GLY A 121 8.21 -2.04 -3.15
C GLY A 121 8.35 -2.12 -1.63
N ARG A 122 8.72 -1.06 -0.96
CA ARG A 122 8.86 -0.99 0.51
C ARG A 122 7.65 -0.40 1.22
N ASN A 123 6.57 -0.13 0.50
CA ASN A 123 5.34 0.39 1.07
C ASN A 123 4.85 -0.51 2.22
N PRO A 124 4.70 0.02 3.45
CA PRO A 124 4.28 -0.80 4.59
C PRO A 124 2.77 -0.98 4.71
N ILE A 125 1.98 -0.24 3.92
CA ILE A 125 0.51 -0.27 4.02
C ILE A 125 -0.06 -0.66 2.66
N SER A 126 -0.14 -1.97 2.40
CA SER A 126 -0.68 -2.47 1.14
C SER A 126 -2.14 -2.04 0.94
N ILE A 127 -2.56 -1.88 -0.28
CA ILE A 127 -3.91 -1.54 -0.74
C ILE A 127 -4.30 -0.09 -0.42
N LEU A 128 -4.29 0.34 0.84
CA LEU A 128 -4.65 1.72 1.21
C LEU A 128 -3.65 2.73 0.67
N ILE A 129 -2.36 2.39 0.67
CA ILE A 129 -1.36 3.10 -0.13
C ILE A 129 -1.16 2.25 -1.38
N PRO A 130 -1.75 2.63 -2.53
CA PRO A 130 -2.01 1.69 -3.62
C PRO A 130 -0.80 1.44 -4.52
N CYS A 131 0.23 0.81 -3.98
CA CYS A 131 1.42 0.46 -4.76
C CYS A 131 1.12 -0.52 -5.91
N HIS A 132 0.01 -1.26 -5.83
CA HIS A 132 -0.43 -2.13 -6.93
C HIS A 132 -0.86 -1.37 -8.18
N ARG A 133 -1.14 -0.05 -8.07
CA ARG A 133 -1.52 0.80 -9.21
C ARG A 133 -0.33 1.34 -9.98
N VAL A 134 0.90 0.95 -9.59
CA VAL A 134 2.11 1.32 -10.35
C VAL A 134 2.51 0.14 -11.22
N ILE A 135 2.62 0.38 -12.53
CA ILE A 135 2.93 -0.64 -13.54
C ILE A 135 4.13 -0.21 -14.37
N GLY A 136 4.68 -1.13 -15.16
CA GLY A 136 5.76 -0.83 -16.10
C GLY A 136 5.32 0.08 -17.23
N ALA A 137 6.26 0.76 -17.88
CA ALA A 137 5.99 1.72 -18.94
C ALA A 137 5.23 1.13 -20.13
N ASN A 138 5.39 -0.17 -20.37
CA ASN A 138 4.70 -0.90 -21.45
C ASN A 138 3.40 -1.58 -20.95
N GLY A 139 2.92 -1.24 -19.77
CA GLY A 139 1.75 -1.86 -19.17
C GLY A 139 2.03 -3.18 -18.48
N SER A 140 3.29 -3.62 -18.41
CA SER A 140 3.63 -4.90 -17.78
C SER A 140 3.44 -4.85 -16.27
N LEU A 141 2.99 -5.97 -15.69
CA LEU A 141 2.90 -6.12 -14.24
C LEU A 141 4.30 -6.44 -13.71
N THR A 142 4.84 -5.50 -12.94
CA THR A 142 6.13 -5.65 -12.28
C THR A 142 5.92 -5.89 -10.79
N GLY A 143 6.97 -6.25 -10.07
CA GLY A 143 6.94 -6.72 -8.70
C GLY A 143 5.88 -6.17 -7.74
N TYR A 144 5.49 -7.00 -6.79
CA TYR A 144 4.57 -6.65 -5.72
C TYR A 144 4.96 -7.46 -4.48
N ALA A 145 4.99 -6.84 -3.31
CA ALA A 145 5.43 -7.52 -2.08
C ALA A 145 4.59 -8.76 -1.77
N GLY A 146 3.29 -8.70 -2.05
CA GLY A 146 2.38 -9.84 -1.88
C GLY A 146 2.42 -10.86 -3.00
N GLY A 147 3.13 -10.59 -4.11
CA GLY A 147 3.18 -11.44 -5.28
C GLY A 147 2.35 -10.92 -6.45
N LEU A 148 2.77 -11.25 -7.68
CA LEU A 148 2.12 -10.73 -8.90
C LEU A 148 0.68 -11.19 -9.06
N ASP A 149 0.35 -12.38 -8.59
CA ASP A 149 -1.03 -12.91 -8.61
C ASP A 149 -1.98 -12.02 -7.80
N LYS A 150 -1.53 -11.52 -6.64
CA LYS A 150 -2.32 -10.58 -5.83
C LYS A 150 -2.44 -9.22 -6.50
N LYS A 151 -1.37 -8.73 -7.11
CA LYS A 151 -1.38 -7.48 -7.86
C LYS A 151 -2.40 -7.55 -9.01
N GLU A 152 -2.38 -8.63 -9.76
CA GLU A 152 -3.33 -8.87 -10.85
C GLU A 152 -4.77 -8.90 -10.33
N TYR A 153 -5.02 -9.61 -9.23
CA TYR A 153 -6.33 -9.67 -8.61
C TYR A 153 -6.85 -8.27 -8.25
N LEU A 154 -6.00 -7.45 -7.61
CA LEU A 154 -6.40 -6.10 -7.21
C LEU A 154 -6.70 -5.21 -8.41
N LEU A 155 -5.93 -5.31 -9.48
CA LEU A 155 -6.17 -4.55 -10.70
C LEU A 155 -7.45 -4.99 -11.39
N GLU A 156 -7.74 -6.29 -11.43
CA GLU A 156 -9.00 -6.82 -11.94
C GLU A 156 -10.19 -6.35 -11.11
N LEU A 157 -10.05 -6.37 -9.79
CA LEU A 157 -11.09 -5.91 -8.85
C LEU A 157 -11.46 -4.46 -9.11
N GLU A 158 -10.48 -3.62 -9.43
CA GLU A 158 -10.70 -2.21 -9.72
C GLU A 158 -11.17 -1.96 -11.15
N GLY A 159 -11.29 -2.99 -11.97
CA GLY A 159 -11.76 -2.87 -13.36
C GLY A 159 -10.71 -2.38 -14.34
N ILE A 160 -9.41 -2.43 -13.97
CA ILE A 160 -8.31 -1.96 -14.82
C ILE A 160 -7.97 -2.99 -15.90
N ILE A 161 -7.99 -4.28 -15.54
CA ILE A 161 -7.67 -5.37 -16.46
C ILE A 161 -8.75 -6.44 -16.48
#